data_98735e471733f4540943a23d90d014c2
#
_entry.id   98735e471733f4540943a23d90d014c2
#
_cell.length_a   1.000
_cell.length_b   1.000
_cell.length_c   1.000
_cell.angle_alpha   90.00
_cell.angle_beta   90.00
_cell.angle_gamma   90.00
#
_symmetry.space_group_name_H-M   'P 1'
#
loop_
_entity.id
_entity.type
_entity.pdbx_description
1 polymer ?
#
loop_
_entity_poly.entity_id
_entity_poly.type
_entity_poly.pdbx_seq_one_letter_code
_entity_poly.pdbx_strand_id
1 'polypeptide(L)'
;MVYFGYYKRFWLTLVYILFILLLFYFYFFFQKKKINVLKTAFLIGFLTLFSYPFLSHDFFNYLFDAKILTFYGKNPYHFSALDFPKDSWTRFMHWTHRTYPYGPTFLPITAIPSFFSFGKFFLAFFLFKLTWFLFYFLMIYFSYKVDKKWSLILAFHPLIIVEGLINNHNDLLALSFSVLAIYFLIRKKDKLLSAIFFILGGGIKYISLPLIFLIINKKLAKILSLFLIFILILYLTFFSEIQPWYFLIFFAFYPFFPKLVERLNLFFAGLLFSYFPYLFLGGWDTVEKINQKHIIISIFTLVNVIYFIFLLFFYRWKSLNLS
;
A
#
# COMPACT_ATOMS: atom_id res chain seq x y z
N MET A 1 -22.97 10.94 -26.84
CA MET A 1 -22.53 10.06 -25.73
C MET A 1 -21.08 10.29 -25.29
N VAL A 2 -20.13 10.47 -26.20
CA VAL A 2 -18.69 10.71 -25.89
C VAL A 2 -18.46 11.96 -25.05
N TYR A 3 -19.11 13.08 -25.35
CA TYR A 3 -18.99 14.36 -24.64
C TYR A 3 -19.43 14.31 -23.16
N PHE A 4 -20.49 13.56 -22.85
CA PHE A 4 -21.00 13.43 -21.50
C PHE A 4 -20.11 12.56 -20.61
N GLY A 5 -19.43 11.54 -21.19
CA GLY A 5 -18.42 10.74 -20.52
C GLY A 5 -17.17 11.54 -20.17
N TYR A 6 -16.70 12.40 -21.05
CA TYR A 6 -15.54 13.26 -20.86
C TYR A 6 -15.76 14.30 -19.73
N TYR A 7 -16.93 14.94 -19.72
CA TYR A 7 -17.31 15.91 -18.68
C TYR A 7 -17.35 15.27 -17.28
N LYS A 8 -17.94 14.08 -17.15
CA LYS A 8 -17.97 13.34 -15.87
C LYS A 8 -16.56 12.98 -15.40
N ARG A 9 -15.67 12.55 -16.30
CA ARG A 9 -14.28 12.19 -15.97
C ARG A 9 -13.47 13.40 -15.53
N PHE A 10 -13.67 14.54 -16.16
CA PHE A 10 -13.04 15.80 -15.75
C PHE A 10 -13.35 16.11 -14.28
N TRP A 11 -14.62 16.13 -13.90
CA TRP A 11 -15.02 16.40 -12.53
C TRP A 11 -14.53 15.34 -11.54
N LEU A 12 -14.58 14.06 -11.89
CA LEU A 12 -14.04 12.98 -11.08
C LEU A 12 -12.55 13.17 -10.82
N THR A 13 -11.81 13.52 -11.86
CA THR A 13 -10.36 13.77 -11.76
C THR A 13 -10.05 14.98 -10.89
N LEU A 14 -10.80 16.08 -11.06
CA LEU A 14 -10.64 17.26 -10.23
C LEU A 14 -10.92 16.96 -8.75
N VAL A 15 -12.02 16.26 -8.45
CA VAL A 15 -12.36 15.82 -7.09
C VAL A 15 -11.24 14.95 -6.52
N TYR A 16 -10.69 14.02 -7.31
CA TYR A 16 -9.58 13.19 -6.89
C TYR A 16 -8.31 14.00 -6.56
N ILE A 17 -7.93 14.93 -7.43
CA ILE A 17 -6.78 15.82 -7.19
C ILE A 17 -6.98 16.60 -5.88
N LEU A 18 -8.14 17.21 -5.69
CA LEU A 18 -8.47 17.94 -4.46
C LEU A 18 -8.44 17.04 -3.24
N PHE A 19 -8.93 15.83 -3.36
CA PHE A 19 -8.91 14.83 -2.28
C PHE A 19 -7.46 14.48 -1.88
N ILE A 20 -6.57 14.22 -2.84
CA ILE A 20 -5.15 13.94 -2.57
C ILE A 20 -4.47 15.15 -1.91
N LEU A 21 -4.71 16.36 -2.41
CA LEU A 21 -4.18 17.60 -1.82
C LEU A 21 -4.66 17.79 -0.37
N LEU A 22 -5.94 17.53 -0.09
CA LEU A 22 -6.50 17.58 1.26
C LEU A 22 -5.88 16.51 2.18
N LEU A 23 -5.67 15.29 1.70
CA LEU A 23 -5.00 14.25 2.47
C LEU A 23 -3.57 14.67 2.84
N PHE A 24 -2.78 15.23 1.92
CA PHE A 24 -1.44 15.75 2.22
C PHE A 24 -1.49 16.95 3.18
N TYR A 25 -2.45 17.86 3.01
CA TYR A 25 -2.66 18.97 3.93
C TYR A 25 -2.92 18.46 5.37
N PHE A 26 -3.85 17.53 5.55
CA PHE A 26 -4.13 16.96 6.86
C PHE A 26 -2.97 16.14 7.41
N TYR A 27 -2.25 15.41 6.57
CA TYR A 27 -1.05 14.69 6.96
C TYR A 27 0.00 15.64 7.58
N PHE A 28 0.33 16.75 6.93
CA PHE A 28 1.27 17.74 7.46
C PHE A 28 0.70 18.50 8.66
N PHE A 29 -0.59 18.79 8.66
CA PHE A 29 -1.27 19.45 9.78
C PHE A 29 -1.20 18.60 11.04
N PHE A 30 -1.52 17.31 10.97
CA PHE A 30 -1.51 16.40 12.13
C PHE A 30 -0.09 16.14 12.65
N GLN A 31 0.93 16.21 11.83
CA GLN A 31 2.31 16.11 12.30
C GLN A 31 2.71 17.25 13.26
N LYS A 32 2.05 18.42 13.15
CA LYS A 32 2.32 19.61 13.99
C LYS A 32 1.41 19.70 15.22
N LYS A 33 0.40 18.84 15.34
CA LYS A 33 -0.59 18.91 16.41
C LYS A 33 -0.44 17.76 17.40
N LYS A 34 -0.78 18.03 18.66
CA LYS A 34 -0.92 16.99 19.70
C LYS A 34 -2.28 16.31 19.51
N ILE A 35 -2.30 15.16 18.85
CA ILE A 35 -3.51 14.37 18.62
C ILE A 35 -3.38 12.99 19.27
N ASN A 36 -4.53 12.37 19.54
CA ASN A 36 -4.57 10.96 19.93
C ASN A 36 -4.53 10.11 18.66
N VAL A 37 -3.32 9.67 18.29
CA VAL A 37 -3.07 8.93 17.04
C VAL A 37 -3.96 7.68 16.93
N LEU A 38 -4.10 6.91 18.02
CA LEU A 38 -4.88 5.67 18.01
C LEU A 38 -6.37 5.93 17.78
N LYS A 39 -6.93 6.92 18.49
CA LYS A 39 -8.35 7.28 18.34
C LYS A 39 -8.64 7.79 16.92
N THR A 40 -7.76 8.64 16.39
CA THR A 40 -7.96 9.21 15.05
C THR A 40 -7.73 8.17 13.95
N ALA A 41 -6.73 7.30 14.11
CA ALA A 41 -6.52 6.18 13.18
C ALA A 41 -7.71 5.21 13.18
N PHE A 42 -8.28 4.90 14.35
CA PHE A 42 -9.50 4.10 14.43
C PHE A 42 -10.65 4.74 13.64
N LEU A 43 -10.86 6.05 13.82
CA LEU A 43 -11.91 6.78 13.09
C LEU A 43 -11.71 6.74 11.57
N ILE A 44 -10.49 6.99 11.10
CA ILE A 44 -10.15 6.92 9.67
C ILE A 44 -10.41 5.51 9.14
N GLY A 45 -9.87 4.48 9.80
CA GLY A 45 -10.08 3.10 9.40
C GLY A 45 -11.55 2.70 9.40
N PHE A 46 -12.34 3.13 10.41
CA PHE A 46 -13.77 2.90 10.46
C PHE A 46 -14.52 3.56 9.30
N LEU A 47 -14.22 4.82 8.99
CA LEU A 47 -14.84 5.53 7.87
C LEU A 47 -14.51 4.87 6.52
N THR A 48 -13.29 4.34 6.36
CA THR A 48 -12.89 3.66 5.14
C THR A 48 -13.54 2.28 4.93
N LEU A 49 -14.19 1.70 5.94
CA LEU A 49 -15.02 0.49 5.77
C LEU A 49 -16.12 0.70 4.71
N PHE A 50 -16.61 1.92 4.57
CA PHE A 50 -17.68 2.29 3.64
C PHE A 50 -17.14 2.81 2.30
N SER A 51 -15.83 2.84 2.10
CA SER A 51 -15.25 3.29 0.84
C SER A 51 -15.29 2.19 -0.22
N TYR A 52 -15.45 2.61 -1.49
CA TYR A 52 -15.34 1.72 -2.64
C TYR A 52 -13.90 1.77 -3.19
N PRO A 53 -13.26 0.63 -3.53
CA PRO A 53 -11.93 0.59 -4.13
C PRO A 53 -12.00 1.01 -5.61
N PHE A 54 -11.93 2.30 -5.88
CA PHE A 54 -12.22 2.87 -7.21
C PHE A 54 -11.01 3.00 -8.14
N LEU A 55 -9.78 2.84 -7.63
CA LEU A 55 -8.57 2.92 -8.44
C LEU A 55 -8.00 1.55 -8.82
N SER A 56 -8.49 0.47 -8.20
CA SER A 56 -8.03 -0.88 -8.47
C SER A 56 -9.15 -1.90 -8.32
N HIS A 57 -9.17 -2.89 -9.19
CA HIS A 57 -10.08 -4.03 -9.11
C HIS A 57 -9.50 -5.23 -8.34
N ASP A 58 -8.26 -5.14 -7.85
CA ASP A 58 -7.59 -6.25 -7.15
C ASP A 58 -8.37 -6.75 -5.94
N PHE A 59 -9.03 -5.84 -5.22
CA PHE A 59 -9.88 -6.19 -4.09
C PHE A 59 -10.97 -7.20 -4.46
N PHE A 60 -11.61 -7.05 -5.62
CA PHE A 60 -12.64 -8.00 -6.08
C PHE A 60 -12.05 -9.34 -6.53
N ASN A 61 -10.81 -9.32 -7.03
CA ASN A 61 -10.08 -10.56 -7.29
C ASN A 61 -9.81 -11.32 -5.98
N TYR A 62 -9.39 -10.64 -4.89
CA TYR A 62 -9.19 -11.28 -3.58
C TYR A 62 -10.46 -11.92 -3.05
N LEU A 63 -11.63 -11.24 -3.19
CA LEU A 63 -12.92 -11.78 -2.77
C LEU A 63 -13.25 -13.07 -3.52
N PHE A 64 -13.08 -13.06 -4.85
CA PHE A 64 -13.45 -14.19 -5.69
C PHE A 64 -12.48 -15.35 -5.53
N ASP A 65 -11.18 -15.09 -5.50
CA ASP A 65 -10.16 -16.11 -5.30
C ASP A 65 -10.38 -16.86 -3.99
N ALA A 66 -10.70 -16.15 -2.90
CA ALA A 66 -11.05 -16.77 -1.63
C ALA A 66 -12.38 -17.55 -1.70
N LYS A 67 -13.37 -17.09 -2.47
CA LYS A 67 -14.64 -17.77 -2.72
C LYS A 67 -14.43 -19.09 -3.47
N ILE A 68 -13.46 -19.17 -4.39
CA ILE A 68 -13.11 -20.43 -5.07
C ILE A 68 -12.78 -21.51 -4.02
N LEU A 69 -12.02 -21.14 -2.99
CA LEU A 69 -11.69 -22.08 -1.91
C LEU A 69 -12.89 -22.37 -0.99
N THR A 70 -13.52 -21.32 -0.48
CA THR A 70 -14.44 -21.46 0.68
C THR A 70 -15.87 -21.83 0.28
N PHE A 71 -16.29 -21.49 -0.92
CA PHE A 71 -17.66 -21.75 -1.41
C PHE A 71 -17.68 -22.89 -2.43
N TYR A 72 -16.72 -22.89 -3.38
CA TYR A 72 -16.67 -23.94 -4.41
C TYR A 72 -15.82 -25.15 -4.00
N GLY A 73 -15.05 -25.09 -2.89
CA GLY A 73 -14.17 -26.16 -2.44
C GLY A 73 -13.07 -26.51 -3.43
N LYS A 74 -12.68 -25.54 -4.28
CA LYS A 74 -11.65 -25.71 -5.30
C LYS A 74 -10.37 -24.97 -4.90
N ASN A 75 -9.23 -25.43 -5.43
CA ASN A 75 -7.95 -24.81 -5.18
C ASN A 75 -7.74 -23.59 -6.10
N PRO A 76 -7.69 -22.32 -5.59
CA PRO A 76 -7.56 -21.14 -6.43
C PRO A 76 -6.21 -21.04 -7.16
N TYR A 77 -5.21 -21.84 -6.78
CA TYR A 77 -3.95 -21.95 -7.53
C TYR A 77 -4.10 -22.73 -8.84
N HIS A 78 -5.21 -23.48 -9.02
CA HIS A 78 -5.47 -24.29 -10.21
C HIS A 78 -6.73 -23.84 -10.97
N PHE A 79 -7.65 -23.15 -10.29
CA PHE A 79 -8.89 -22.65 -10.88
C PHE A 79 -8.89 -21.13 -10.93
N SER A 80 -9.37 -20.58 -12.04
CA SER A 80 -9.55 -19.16 -12.28
C SER A 80 -11.04 -18.77 -12.22
N ALA A 81 -11.34 -17.47 -12.29
CA ALA A 81 -12.73 -17.02 -12.33
C ALA A 81 -13.48 -17.47 -13.61
N LEU A 82 -12.79 -17.72 -14.71
CA LEU A 82 -13.39 -18.22 -15.95
C LEU A 82 -13.97 -19.63 -15.82
N ASP A 83 -13.50 -20.42 -14.83
CA ASP A 83 -14.04 -21.75 -14.56
C ASP A 83 -15.44 -21.69 -13.90
N PHE A 84 -15.88 -20.49 -13.50
CA PHE A 84 -17.17 -20.22 -12.84
C PHE A 84 -18.00 -19.17 -13.60
N PRO A 85 -18.33 -19.38 -14.89
CA PRO A 85 -18.93 -18.34 -15.76
C PRO A 85 -20.33 -17.88 -15.33
N LYS A 86 -21.02 -18.65 -14.50
CA LYS A 86 -22.35 -18.31 -13.99
C LYS A 86 -22.32 -17.47 -12.71
N ASP A 87 -21.14 -17.26 -12.10
CA ASP A 87 -21.03 -16.46 -10.87
C ASP A 87 -21.09 -14.96 -11.17
N SER A 88 -22.06 -14.27 -10.61
CA SER A 88 -22.27 -12.84 -10.84
C SER A 88 -21.18 -11.94 -10.27
N TRP A 89 -20.28 -12.45 -9.39
CA TRP A 89 -19.20 -11.66 -8.82
C TRP A 89 -18.09 -11.40 -9.84
N THR A 90 -17.96 -12.24 -10.87
CA THR A 90 -16.95 -12.10 -11.93
C THR A 90 -17.04 -10.76 -12.66
N ARG A 91 -18.24 -10.15 -12.71
CA ARG A 91 -18.48 -8.83 -13.33
C ARG A 91 -17.71 -7.67 -12.65
N PHE A 92 -17.28 -7.84 -11.39
CA PHE A 92 -16.51 -6.83 -10.66
C PHE A 92 -15.00 -7.01 -10.81
N MET A 93 -14.57 -8.15 -11.35
CA MET A 93 -13.16 -8.48 -11.51
C MET A 93 -12.57 -7.89 -12.78
N HIS A 94 -11.28 -7.65 -12.75
CA HIS A 94 -10.50 -7.30 -13.94
C HIS A 94 -9.73 -8.51 -14.47
N TRP A 95 -9.12 -9.29 -13.57
CA TRP A 95 -8.23 -10.40 -13.92
C TRP A 95 -8.94 -11.75 -13.79
N THR A 96 -9.93 -12.02 -14.65
CA THR A 96 -10.72 -13.25 -14.59
C THR A 96 -10.00 -14.49 -15.12
N HIS A 97 -8.99 -14.29 -15.99
CA HIS A 97 -8.28 -15.36 -16.68
C HIS A 97 -7.12 -15.98 -15.91
N ARG A 98 -6.63 -15.31 -14.84
CA ARG A 98 -5.48 -15.81 -14.07
C ARG A 98 -5.93 -16.58 -12.84
N THR A 99 -5.15 -17.62 -12.48
CA THR A 99 -5.24 -18.28 -11.19
C THR A 99 -4.65 -17.39 -10.08
N TYR A 100 -4.80 -17.79 -8.83
CA TYR A 100 -4.33 -17.07 -7.64
C TYR A 100 -2.81 -16.77 -7.70
N PRO A 101 -2.38 -15.51 -7.81
CA PRO A 101 -0.98 -15.16 -8.02
C PRO A 101 -0.25 -14.76 -6.73
N TYR A 102 -0.92 -14.81 -5.58
CA TYR A 102 -0.40 -14.28 -4.33
C TYR A 102 0.30 -15.36 -3.50
N GLY A 103 1.11 -14.92 -2.56
CA GLY A 103 1.86 -15.83 -1.70
C GLY A 103 0.99 -16.60 -0.70
N PRO A 104 1.54 -17.65 -0.10
CA PRO A 104 0.78 -18.63 0.68
C PRO A 104 0.16 -18.08 1.98
N THR A 105 0.71 -17.02 2.55
CA THR A 105 0.16 -16.41 3.77
C THR A 105 -1.13 -15.63 3.51
N PHE A 106 -1.34 -15.14 2.28
CA PHE A 106 -2.48 -14.28 1.97
C PHE A 106 -3.79 -15.08 1.88
N LEU A 107 -3.76 -16.29 1.30
CA LEU A 107 -4.96 -17.10 1.12
C LEU A 107 -5.66 -17.45 2.46
N PRO A 108 -4.98 -17.95 3.52
CA PRO A 108 -5.62 -18.18 4.81
C PRO A 108 -6.28 -16.93 5.41
N ILE A 109 -5.64 -15.74 5.27
CA ILE A 109 -6.18 -14.49 5.78
C ILE A 109 -7.48 -14.12 5.06
N THR A 110 -7.54 -14.30 3.73
CA THR A 110 -8.73 -13.98 2.93
C THR A 110 -9.81 -15.07 3.00
N ALA A 111 -9.42 -16.33 3.25
CA ALA A 111 -10.36 -17.43 3.43
C ALA A 111 -11.27 -17.24 4.65
N ILE A 112 -10.78 -16.64 5.75
CA ILE A 112 -11.58 -16.40 6.96
C ILE A 112 -12.79 -15.51 6.65
N PRO A 113 -12.64 -14.26 6.17
CA PRO A 113 -13.79 -13.38 5.85
C PRO A 113 -14.66 -13.97 4.73
N SER A 114 -14.07 -14.68 3.78
CA SER A 114 -14.82 -15.35 2.71
C SER A 114 -15.71 -16.46 3.24
N PHE A 115 -15.21 -17.33 4.13
CA PHE A 115 -15.98 -18.39 4.77
C PHE A 115 -17.18 -17.83 5.54
N PHE A 116 -16.98 -16.83 6.38
CA PHE A 116 -18.05 -16.19 7.15
C PHE A 116 -19.00 -15.32 6.30
N SER A 117 -18.69 -15.12 5.03
CA SER A 117 -19.62 -14.42 4.12
C SER A 117 -20.77 -15.29 3.62
N PHE A 118 -20.67 -16.61 3.77
CA PHE A 118 -21.68 -17.58 3.30
C PHE A 118 -22.04 -17.38 1.81
N GLY A 119 -21.08 -16.97 0.98
CA GLY A 119 -21.28 -16.68 -0.44
C GLY A 119 -22.10 -15.39 -0.74
N LYS A 120 -22.37 -14.55 0.26
CA LYS A 120 -23.11 -13.29 0.09
C LYS A 120 -22.14 -12.14 -0.21
N PHE A 121 -22.26 -11.50 -1.37
CA PHE A 121 -21.34 -10.47 -1.85
C PHE A 121 -21.14 -9.30 -0.87
N PHE A 122 -22.24 -8.68 -0.40
CA PHE A 122 -22.16 -7.54 0.52
C PHE A 122 -21.48 -7.91 1.83
N LEU A 123 -21.76 -9.09 2.36
CA LEU A 123 -21.13 -9.56 3.59
C LEU A 123 -19.65 -9.82 3.37
N ALA A 124 -19.27 -10.44 2.26
CA ALA A 124 -17.87 -10.61 1.88
C ALA A 124 -17.17 -9.25 1.77
N PHE A 125 -17.75 -8.29 1.05
CA PHE A 125 -17.21 -6.95 0.89
C PHE A 125 -16.88 -6.30 2.24
N PHE A 126 -17.84 -6.26 3.17
CA PHE A 126 -17.61 -5.65 4.48
C PHE A 126 -16.66 -6.44 5.37
N LEU A 127 -16.68 -7.76 5.36
CA LEU A 127 -15.77 -8.58 6.15
C LEU A 127 -14.31 -8.45 5.64
N PHE A 128 -14.10 -8.33 4.33
CA PHE A 128 -12.79 -8.03 3.78
C PHE A 128 -12.33 -6.62 4.16
N LYS A 129 -13.18 -5.61 4.01
CA LYS A 129 -12.88 -4.25 4.49
C LYS A 129 -12.50 -4.24 5.97
N LEU A 130 -13.26 -4.96 6.80
CA LEU A 130 -12.97 -5.10 8.23
C LEU A 130 -11.61 -5.76 8.46
N THR A 131 -11.24 -6.76 7.68
CA THR A 131 -9.92 -7.41 7.78
C THR A 131 -8.80 -6.40 7.53
N TRP A 132 -8.87 -5.58 6.46
CA TRP A 132 -7.89 -4.53 6.20
C TRP A 132 -7.85 -3.47 7.30
N PHE A 133 -9.00 -3.05 7.80
CA PHE A 133 -9.07 -2.14 8.94
C PHE A 133 -8.39 -2.70 10.19
N LEU A 134 -8.62 -3.97 10.52
CA LEU A 134 -7.98 -4.62 11.67
C LEU A 134 -6.45 -4.67 11.51
N PHE A 135 -5.93 -5.08 10.35
CA PHE A 135 -4.49 -5.07 10.09
C PHE A 135 -3.89 -3.66 10.15
N TYR A 136 -4.56 -2.67 9.56
CA TYR A 136 -4.15 -1.28 9.67
C TYR A 136 -4.11 -0.82 11.14
N PHE A 137 -5.15 -1.07 11.91
CA PHE A 137 -5.20 -0.65 13.30
C PHE A 137 -4.13 -1.33 14.16
N LEU A 138 -3.90 -2.63 13.97
CA LEU A 138 -2.80 -3.37 14.60
C LEU A 138 -1.45 -2.75 14.23
N MET A 139 -1.22 -2.45 12.96
CA MET A 139 -0.01 -1.78 12.48
C MET A 139 0.23 -0.46 13.21
N ILE A 140 -0.81 0.38 13.33
CA ILE A 140 -0.70 1.67 14.06
C ILE A 140 -0.43 1.45 15.54
N TYR A 141 -1.12 0.50 16.17
CA TYR A 141 -0.92 0.18 17.59
C TYR A 141 0.53 -0.26 17.89
N PHE A 142 1.06 -1.20 17.11
CA PHE A 142 2.42 -1.70 17.34
C PHE A 142 3.50 -0.69 16.98
N SER A 143 3.31 0.09 15.90
CA SER A 143 4.22 1.20 15.60
C SER A 143 4.21 2.27 16.68
N TYR A 144 3.05 2.57 17.28
CA TYR A 144 2.93 3.51 18.42
C TYR A 144 3.75 3.05 19.64
N LYS A 145 3.83 1.74 19.88
CA LYS A 145 4.67 1.17 20.95
C LYS A 145 6.17 1.31 20.66
N VAL A 146 6.57 1.45 19.40
CA VAL A 146 7.97 1.63 18.98
C VAL A 146 8.32 3.11 18.95
N ASP A 147 7.59 3.88 18.16
CA ASP A 147 7.81 5.32 17.94
C ASP A 147 6.49 6.01 17.60
N LYS A 148 6.14 7.03 18.38
CA LYS A 148 4.88 7.77 18.20
C LYS A 148 4.83 8.52 16.86
N LYS A 149 5.96 9.04 16.37
CA LYS A 149 6.03 9.74 15.09
C LYS A 149 5.88 8.77 13.93
N TRP A 150 6.45 7.57 14.03
CA TRP A 150 6.22 6.51 13.07
C TRP A 150 4.75 6.14 12.94
N SER A 151 4.07 5.94 14.10
CA SER A 151 2.63 5.63 14.08
C SER A 151 1.80 6.75 13.46
N LEU A 152 2.16 8.00 13.68
CA LEU A 152 1.50 9.15 13.08
C LEU A 152 1.66 9.14 11.54
N ILE A 153 2.87 8.86 11.06
CA ILE A 153 3.13 8.74 9.61
C ILE A 153 2.29 7.61 9.02
N LEU A 154 2.33 6.42 9.61
CA LEU A 154 1.56 5.27 9.14
C LEU A 154 0.04 5.53 9.16
N ALA A 155 -0.44 6.26 10.17
CA ALA A 155 -1.87 6.56 10.32
C ALA A 155 -2.41 7.56 9.29
N PHE A 156 -1.60 8.55 8.90
CA PHE A 156 -2.12 9.68 8.14
C PHE A 156 -1.51 9.85 6.76
N HIS A 157 -0.49 9.06 6.39
CA HIS A 157 0.13 9.23 5.09
C HIS A 157 -0.84 8.90 3.95
N PRO A 158 -1.03 9.81 2.97
CA PRO A 158 -2.00 9.65 1.88
C PRO A 158 -1.86 8.34 1.12
N LEU A 159 -0.62 7.88 0.84
CA LEU A 159 -0.38 6.63 0.14
C LEU A 159 -0.93 5.42 0.91
N ILE A 160 -0.80 5.40 2.24
CA ILE A 160 -1.33 4.31 3.09
C ILE A 160 -2.86 4.35 3.11
N ILE A 161 -3.46 5.54 3.21
CA ILE A 161 -4.93 5.68 3.21
C ILE A 161 -5.50 5.24 1.86
N VAL A 162 -4.95 5.73 0.76
CA VAL A 162 -5.48 5.44 -0.58
C VAL A 162 -5.24 3.99 -0.96
N GLU A 163 -3.98 3.53 -0.95
CA GLU A 163 -3.64 2.19 -1.43
C GLU A 163 -3.97 1.10 -0.41
N GLY A 164 -3.77 1.39 0.87
CA GLY A 164 -3.99 0.43 1.92
C GLY A 164 -5.45 0.29 2.33
N LEU A 165 -6.15 1.39 2.62
CA LEU A 165 -7.49 1.36 3.19
C LEU A 165 -8.61 1.53 2.16
N ILE A 166 -8.45 2.40 1.15
CA ILE A 166 -9.49 2.63 0.15
C ILE A 166 -9.44 1.53 -0.91
N ASN A 167 -8.28 1.32 -1.54
CA ASN A 167 -8.09 0.31 -2.59
C ASN A 167 -7.86 -1.10 -2.05
N ASN A 168 -7.50 -1.24 -0.77
CA ASN A 168 -7.30 -2.52 -0.08
C ASN A 168 -6.22 -3.41 -0.72
N HIS A 169 -5.09 -2.82 -1.15
CA HIS A 169 -3.99 -3.64 -1.63
C HIS A 169 -3.39 -4.50 -0.51
N ASN A 170 -3.05 -5.74 -0.84
CA ASN A 170 -2.48 -6.70 0.10
C ASN A 170 -1.11 -6.30 0.63
N ASP A 171 -0.45 -5.33 0.00
CA ASP A 171 0.79 -4.71 0.46
C ASP A 171 0.63 -4.05 1.86
N LEU A 172 -0.57 -3.56 2.22
CA LEU A 172 -0.86 -3.08 3.57
C LEU A 172 -0.72 -4.21 4.61
N LEU A 173 -1.20 -5.42 4.30
CA LEU A 173 -1.10 -6.56 5.20
C LEU A 173 0.36 -6.99 5.36
N ALA A 174 1.12 -7.02 4.27
CA ALA A 174 2.55 -7.30 4.29
C ALA A 174 3.33 -6.25 5.13
N LEU A 175 3.00 -4.97 4.97
CA LEU A 175 3.53 -3.90 5.81
C LEU A 175 3.14 -4.09 7.28
N SER A 176 1.90 -4.47 7.58
CA SER A 176 1.42 -4.69 8.94
C SER A 176 2.23 -5.79 9.65
N PHE A 177 2.46 -6.92 9.00
CA PHE A 177 3.34 -7.97 9.53
C PHE A 177 4.78 -7.49 9.69
N SER A 178 5.28 -6.68 8.77
CA SER A 178 6.62 -6.10 8.88
C SER A 178 6.75 -5.16 10.08
N VAL A 179 5.72 -4.37 10.39
CA VAL A 179 5.68 -3.51 11.58
C VAL A 179 5.64 -4.33 12.87
N LEU A 180 4.86 -5.42 12.90
CA LEU A 180 4.87 -6.37 14.02
C LEU A 180 6.27 -6.98 14.21
N ALA A 181 6.91 -7.42 13.13
CA ALA A 181 8.27 -7.96 13.17
C ALA A 181 9.25 -6.94 13.79
N ILE A 182 9.18 -5.68 13.35
CA ILE A 182 10.03 -4.60 13.87
C ILE A 182 9.73 -4.30 15.34
N TYR A 183 8.47 -4.36 15.76
CA TYR A 183 8.10 -4.24 17.19
C TYR A 183 8.77 -5.32 18.03
N PHE A 184 8.67 -6.61 17.61
CA PHE A 184 9.33 -7.71 18.33
C PHE A 184 10.85 -7.55 18.33
N LEU A 185 11.43 -7.11 17.22
CA LEU A 185 12.86 -6.87 17.11
C LEU A 185 13.35 -5.77 18.08
N ILE A 186 12.67 -4.62 18.11
CA ILE A 186 13.16 -3.42 18.81
C ILE A 186 12.74 -3.44 20.29
N ARG A 187 11.46 -3.75 20.59
CA ARG A 187 10.89 -3.63 21.93
C ARG A 187 11.00 -4.89 22.76
N LYS A 188 10.82 -6.05 22.14
CA LYS A 188 10.87 -7.35 22.81
C LYS A 188 12.23 -8.03 22.69
N LYS A 189 13.08 -7.58 21.75
CA LYS A 189 14.38 -8.19 21.41
C LYS A 189 14.25 -9.67 21.02
N ASP A 190 13.09 -10.08 20.56
CA ASP A 190 12.75 -11.44 20.13
C ASP A 190 12.99 -11.57 18.62
N LYS A 191 14.12 -12.17 18.28
CA LYS A 191 14.52 -12.37 16.89
C LYS A 191 13.70 -13.47 16.20
N LEU A 192 13.24 -14.48 16.95
CA LEU A 192 12.46 -15.58 16.39
C LEU A 192 11.09 -15.09 15.96
N LEU A 193 10.34 -14.43 16.85
CA LEU A 193 9.04 -13.85 16.49
C LEU A 193 9.17 -12.80 15.40
N SER A 194 10.25 -12.00 15.43
CA SER A 194 10.54 -11.05 14.37
C SER A 194 10.73 -11.75 13.01
N ALA A 195 11.50 -12.85 12.96
CA ALA A 195 11.68 -13.65 11.75
C ALA A 195 10.37 -14.23 11.23
N ILE A 196 9.55 -14.81 12.12
CA ILE A 196 8.24 -15.38 11.77
C ILE A 196 7.36 -14.30 11.10
N PHE A 197 7.24 -13.11 11.70
CA PHE A 197 6.43 -12.05 11.13
C PHE A 197 6.98 -11.49 9.81
N PHE A 198 8.30 -11.40 9.62
CA PHE A 198 8.87 -11.04 8.33
C PHE A 198 8.58 -12.09 7.26
N ILE A 199 8.66 -13.39 7.60
CA ILE A 199 8.31 -14.48 6.69
C ILE A 199 6.82 -14.44 6.32
N LEU A 200 5.94 -14.22 7.30
CA LEU A 200 4.50 -14.08 7.06
C LEU A 200 4.21 -12.88 6.13
N GLY A 201 4.85 -11.73 6.34
CA GLY A 201 4.74 -10.60 5.43
C GLY A 201 5.24 -10.91 4.01
N GLY A 202 6.39 -11.58 3.91
CA GLY A 202 6.95 -12.06 2.64
C GLY A 202 6.06 -13.08 1.95
N GLY A 203 5.36 -13.92 2.72
CA GLY A 203 4.38 -14.87 2.22
C GLY A 203 3.06 -14.23 1.74
N ILE A 204 2.86 -12.93 1.96
CA ILE A 204 1.80 -12.14 1.31
C ILE A 204 2.35 -11.51 0.03
N LYS A 205 3.49 -10.81 0.16
CA LYS A 205 4.12 -10.05 -0.92
C LYS A 205 5.63 -10.23 -0.86
N TYR A 206 6.20 -10.92 -1.82
CA TYR A 206 7.63 -11.28 -1.86
C TYR A 206 8.58 -10.08 -1.77
N ILE A 207 8.15 -8.90 -2.20
CA ILE A 207 8.92 -7.65 -2.10
C ILE A 207 9.30 -7.30 -0.65
N SER A 208 8.58 -7.80 0.36
CA SER A 208 8.88 -7.57 1.77
C SER A 208 9.90 -8.54 2.37
N LEU A 209 10.26 -9.64 1.68
CA LEU A 209 11.21 -10.65 2.19
C LEU A 209 12.56 -10.06 2.60
N PRO A 210 13.17 -9.10 1.86
CA PRO A 210 14.46 -8.56 2.27
C PRO A 210 14.46 -7.86 3.63
N LEU A 211 13.30 -7.52 4.20
CA LEU A 211 13.23 -6.96 5.55
C LEU A 211 13.75 -7.92 6.63
N ILE A 212 13.83 -9.22 6.36
CA ILE A 212 14.39 -10.20 7.28
C ILE A 212 15.85 -9.88 7.66
N PHE A 213 16.61 -9.22 6.79
CA PHE A 213 17.98 -8.78 7.09
C PHE A 213 18.07 -7.76 8.23
N LEU A 214 16.96 -7.08 8.57
CA LEU A 214 16.89 -6.16 9.71
C LEU A 214 17.19 -6.85 11.05
N ILE A 215 16.95 -8.17 11.15
CA ILE A 215 17.22 -8.99 12.34
C ILE A 215 18.71 -8.98 12.72
N ILE A 216 19.61 -8.85 11.74
CA ILE A 216 21.05 -8.78 11.94
C ILE A 216 21.45 -7.52 12.73
N ASN A 217 20.62 -6.48 12.70
CA ASN A 217 20.78 -5.20 13.40
C ASN A 217 22.13 -4.46 13.16
N LYS A 218 22.82 -4.76 12.06
CA LYS A 218 24.00 -4.04 11.61
C LYS A 218 23.60 -2.99 10.56
N LYS A 219 24.32 -1.86 10.50
CA LYS A 219 24.07 -0.79 9.52
C LYS A 219 24.07 -1.32 8.09
N LEU A 220 25.05 -2.15 7.77
CA LEU A 220 25.19 -2.75 6.43
C LEU A 220 23.97 -3.62 6.08
N ALA A 221 23.46 -4.43 7.00
CA ALA A 221 22.30 -5.29 6.78
C ALA A 221 21.02 -4.46 6.53
N LYS A 222 20.85 -3.32 7.22
CA LYS A 222 19.75 -2.40 7.00
C LYS A 222 19.81 -1.74 5.61
N ILE A 223 21.02 -1.35 5.18
CA ILE A 223 21.27 -0.79 3.83
C ILE A 223 21.04 -1.88 2.77
N LEU A 224 21.52 -3.09 2.99
CA LEU A 224 21.32 -4.23 2.09
C LEU A 224 19.82 -4.53 1.92
N SER A 225 19.06 -4.56 3.02
CA SER A 225 17.60 -4.76 2.98
C SER A 225 16.90 -3.70 2.12
N LEU A 226 17.25 -2.42 2.31
CA LEU A 226 16.70 -1.31 1.52
C LEU A 226 17.10 -1.43 0.04
N PHE A 227 18.35 -1.76 -0.24
CA PHE A 227 18.87 -1.93 -1.60
C PHE A 227 18.17 -3.08 -2.34
N LEU A 228 18.00 -4.24 -1.68
CA LEU A 228 17.33 -5.38 -2.28
C LEU A 228 15.84 -5.09 -2.58
N ILE A 229 15.13 -4.37 -1.71
CA ILE A 229 13.75 -3.94 -2.00
C ILE A 229 13.73 -2.99 -3.21
N PHE A 230 14.68 -2.06 -3.30
CA PHE A 230 14.79 -1.18 -4.44
C PHE A 230 15.04 -1.95 -5.75
N ILE A 231 15.93 -2.95 -5.74
CA ILE A 231 16.17 -3.83 -6.90
C ILE A 231 14.91 -4.60 -7.28
N LEU A 232 14.16 -5.15 -6.30
CA LEU A 232 12.92 -5.85 -6.57
C LEU A 232 11.85 -4.92 -7.18
N ILE A 233 11.75 -3.68 -6.71
CA ILE A 233 10.83 -2.70 -7.31
C ILE A 233 11.25 -2.34 -8.72
N LEU A 234 12.54 -2.13 -8.97
CA LEU A 234 13.05 -1.93 -10.33
C LEU A 234 12.72 -3.11 -11.23
N TYR A 235 12.97 -4.34 -10.77
CA TYR A 235 12.60 -5.54 -11.50
C TYR A 235 11.11 -5.55 -11.87
N LEU A 236 10.22 -5.31 -10.90
CA LEU A 236 8.77 -5.24 -11.16
C LEU A 236 8.40 -4.11 -12.12
N THR A 237 9.10 -2.98 -12.07
CA THR A 237 8.89 -1.85 -12.99
C THR A 237 9.23 -2.20 -14.43
N PHE A 238 10.30 -2.96 -14.65
CA PHE A 238 10.74 -3.34 -16.00
C PHE A 238 9.99 -4.54 -16.57
N PHE A 239 9.61 -5.52 -15.73
CA PHE A 239 9.00 -6.77 -16.18
C PHE A 239 7.48 -6.84 -16.00
N SER A 240 6.89 -5.89 -15.30
CA SER A 240 5.45 -5.78 -15.10
C SER A 240 5.01 -4.34 -15.36
N GLU A 241 4.74 -3.60 -14.32
CA GLU A 241 4.35 -2.19 -14.36
C GLU A 241 4.58 -1.57 -12.98
N ILE A 242 5.08 -0.34 -12.93
CA ILE A 242 5.25 0.37 -11.67
C ILE A 242 3.89 0.66 -11.03
N GLN A 243 3.72 0.23 -9.78
CA GLN A 243 2.47 0.41 -9.07
C GLN A 243 2.67 1.16 -7.75
N PRO A 244 1.77 2.11 -7.41
CA PRO A 244 1.91 2.92 -6.21
C PRO A 244 1.99 2.10 -4.91
N TRP A 245 1.25 1.02 -4.80
CA TRP A 245 1.20 0.17 -3.60
C TRP A 245 2.49 -0.61 -3.30
N TYR A 246 3.37 -0.85 -4.29
CA TYR A 246 4.67 -1.48 -4.04
C TYR A 246 5.54 -0.68 -3.08
N PHE A 247 5.30 0.64 -3.00
CA PHE A 247 6.07 1.55 -2.16
C PHE A 247 5.59 1.63 -0.72
N LEU A 248 4.48 0.99 -0.36
CA LEU A 248 4.01 0.91 1.03
C LEU A 248 5.08 0.29 1.95
N ILE A 249 5.85 -0.65 1.45
CA ILE A 249 6.89 -1.33 2.23
C ILE A 249 8.01 -0.39 2.72
N PHE A 250 8.23 0.76 2.06
CA PHE A 250 9.24 1.73 2.50
C PHE A 250 8.97 2.31 3.88
N PHE A 251 7.71 2.36 4.30
CA PHE A 251 7.34 2.84 5.64
C PHE A 251 7.84 1.93 6.77
N ALA A 252 8.19 0.67 6.51
CA ALA A 252 8.85 -0.22 7.45
C ALA A 252 10.26 0.26 7.84
N PHE A 253 10.92 1.04 6.97
CA PHE A 253 12.26 1.56 7.23
C PHE A 253 12.29 2.80 8.11
N TYR A 254 11.15 3.38 8.45
CA TYR A 254 11.10 4.63 9.22
C TYR A 254 11.92 4.59 10.54
N PRO A 255 11.85 3.54 11.38
CA PRO A 255 12.63 3.49 12.62
C PRO A 255 14.15 3.47 12.41
N PHE A 256 14.60 3.13 11.20
CA PHE A 256 16.03 3.02 10.86
C PHE A 256 16.52 4.20 10.02
N PHE A 257 15.66 4.74 9.17
CA PHE A 257 15.97 5.82 8.22
C PHE A 257 14.84 6.87 8.16
N PRO A 258 14.52 7.55 9.28
CA PRO A 258 13.35 8.44 9.35
C PRO A 258 13.43 9.57 8.32
N LYS A 259 14.61 10.22 8.18
CA LYS A 259 14.80 11.32 7.23
C LYS A 259 14.62 10.88 5.76
N LEU A 260 14.94 9.63 5.43
CA LEU A 260 14.72 9.10 4.08
C LEU A 260 13.23 9.04 3.78
N VAL A 261 12.46 8.39 4.65
CA VAL A 261 11.00 8.21 4.44
C VAL A 261 10.28 9.57 4.41
N GLU A 262 10.61 10.47 5.33
CA GLU A 262 10.01 11.82 5.37
C GLU A 262 10.32 12.67 4.12
N ARG A 263 11.45 12.46 3.48
CA ARG A 263 11.86 13.22 2.30
C ARG A 263 11.31 12.65 0.99
N LEU A 264 10.67 11.49 1.01
CA LEU A 264 10.05 10.88 -0.18
C LEU A 264 8.60 11.35 -0.42
N ASN A 265 8.09 12.31 0.34
CA ASN A 265 6.69 12.75 0.23
C ASN A 265 6.32 13.26 -1.18
N LEU A 266 7.22 13.95 -1.87
CA LEU A 266 6.98 14.41 -3.26
C LEU A 266 6.90 13.22 -4.22
N PHE A 267 7.79 12.25 -4.08
CA PHE A 267 7.73 11.02 -4.85
C PHE A 267 6.42 10.25 -4.59
N PHE A 268 6.02 10.09 -3.32
CA PHE A 268 4.76 9.44 -2.96
C PHE A 268 3.52 10.19 -3.48
N ALA A 269 3.58 11.53 -3.54
CA ALA A 269 2.55 12.33 -4.19
C ALA A 269 2.48 12.02 -5.69
N GLY A 270 3.63 11.93 -6.35
CA GLY A 270 3.72 11.54 -7.77
C GLY A 270 3.08 10.18 -8.06
N LEU A 271 3.28 9.19 -7.18
CA LEU A 271 2.63 7.89 -7.30
C LEU A 271 1.09 8.00 -7.25
N LEU A 272 0.54 8.83 -6.36
CA LEU A 272 -0.91 9.05 -6.30
C LEU A 272 -1.42 9.87 -7.49
N PHE A 273 -0.73 10.93 -7.89
CA PHE A 273 -1.10 11.70 -9.08
C PHE A 273 -0.97 10.91 -10.39
N SER A 274 -0.20 9.83 -10.41
CA SER A 274 -0.07 8.94 -11.57
C SER A 274 -1.36 8.23 -11.96
N TYR A 275 -2.40 8.25 -11.13
CA TYR A 275 -3.74 7.80 -11.49
C TYR A 275 -4.51 8.78 -12.40
N PHE A 276 -3.95 9.96 -12.69
CA PHE A 276 -4.57 10.95 -13.57
C PHE A 276 -5.00 10.36 -14.93
N PRO A 277 -4.16 9.65 -15.70
CA PRO A 277 -4.59 9.08 -16.98
C PRO A 277 -5.72 8.07 -16.82
N TYR A 278 -5.70 7.26 -15.78
CA TYR A 278 -6.76 6.30 -15.48
C TYR A 278 -8.12 6.98 -15.27
N LEU A 279 -8.16 8.02 -14.47
CA LEU A 279 -9.39 8.76 -14.15
C LEU A 279 -9.86 9.61 -15.32
N PHE A 280 -8.95 10.36 -15.95
CA PHE A 280 -9.29 11.33 -17.00
C PHE A 280 -9.54 10.66 -18.34
N LEU A 281 -8.68 9.72 -18.75
CA LEU A 281 -8.78 9.02 -20.04
C LEU A 281 -9.55 7.70 -19.96
N GLY A 282 -9.77 7.18 -18.74
CA GLY A 282 -10.65 6.05 -18.48
C GLY A 282 -10.01 4.67 -18.65
N GLY A 283 -8.78 4.47 -18.27
CA GLY A 283 -8.15 3.14 -18.23
C GLY A 283 -6.65 3.17 -18.45
N TRP A 284 -6.06 1.97 -18.50
CA TRP A 284 -4.63 1.69 -18.75
C TRP A 284 -4.42 0.88 -20.04
N ASP A 285 -5.37 0.92 -20.95
CA ASP A 285 -5.53 0.02 -22.10
C ASP A 285 -4.65 0.40 -23.30
N THR A 286 -3.96 1.54 -23.26
CA THR A 286 -3.07 2.00 -24.34
C THR A 286 -1.69 2.37 -23.82
N VAL A 287 -0.67 2.17 -24.68
CA VAL A 287 0.73 2.56 -24.38
C VAL A 287 0.84 4.04 -24.05
N GLU A 288 0.05 4.89 -24.72
CA GLU A 288 0.06 6.35 -24.46
C GLU A 288 -0.37 6.69 -23.04
N LYS A 289 -1.43 6.05 -22.52
CA LYS A 289 -1.90 6.25 -21.14
C LYS A 289 -0.88 5.78 -20.12
N ILE A 290 -0.21 4.66 -20.37
CA ILE A 290 0.88 4.14 -19.54
C ILE A 290 2.07 5.11 -19.56
N ASN A 291 2.45 5.62 -20.74
CA ASN A 291 3.51 6.63 -20.85
C ASN A 291 3.20 7.91 -20.06
N GLN A 292 1.96 8.40 -20.10
CA GLN A 292 1.56 9.55 -19.27
C GLN A 292 1.70 9.28 -17.78
N LYS A 293 1.35 8.07 -17.31
CA LYS A 293 1.60 7.63 -15.93
C LYS A 293 3.09 7.69 -15.60
N HIS A 294 3.96 7.16 -16.47
CA HIS A 294 5.40 7.17 -16.28
C HIS A 294 5.98 8.59 -16.27
N ILE A 295 5.50 9.48 -17.16
CA ILE A 295 5.90 10.89 -17.19
C ILE A 295 5.58 11.57 -15.84
N ILE A 296 4.38 11.38 -15.31
CA ILE A 296 3.99 11.97 -14.01
C ILE A 296 4.92 11.47 -12.91
N ILE A 297 5.14 10.16 -12.80
CA ILE A 297 6.03 9.58 -11.78
C ILE A 297 7.45 10.14 -11.95
N SER A 298 7.96 10.23 -13.20
CA SER A 298 9.31 10.73 -13.49
C SER A 298 9.48 12.20 -13.10
N ILE A 299 8.49 13.05 -13.40
CA ILE A 299 8.52 14.48 -13.00
C ILE A 299 8.61 14.60 -11.48
N PHE A 300 7.73 13.92 -10.74
CA PHE A 300 7.75 13.98 -9.28
C PHE A 300 9.01 13.37 -8.67
N THR A 301 9.57 12.32 -9.30
CA THR A 301 10.85 11.73 -8.91
C THR A 301 11.98 12.74 -9.09
N LEU A 302 12.05 13.40 -10.24
CA LEU A 302 13.05 14.43 -10.52
C LEU A 302 12.97 15.59 -9.52
N VAL A 303 11.76 16.10 -9.27
CA VAL A 303 11.54 17.16 -8.28
C VAL A 303 11.96 16.72 -6.89
N ASN A 304 11.66 15.45 -6.52
CA ASN A 304 12.09 14.89 -5.23
C ASN A 304 13.61 14.76 -5.14
N VAL A 305 14.30 14.37 -6.21
CA VAL A 305 15.78 14.30 -6.27
C VAL A 305 16.39 15.71 -6.13
N ILE A 306 15.87 16.70 -6.86
CA ILE A 306 16.30 18.11 -6.74
C ILE A 306 16.13 18.58 -5.29
N TYR A 307 15.01 18.28 -4.65
CA TYR A 307 14.77 18.59 -3.25
C TYR A 307 15.80 17.95 -2.32
N PHE A 308 16.17 16.67 -2.55
CA PHE A 308 17.24 16.00 -1.78
C PHE A 308 18.58 16.70 -1.95
N ILE A 309 18.96 17.02 -3.18
CA ILE A 309 20.21 17.71 -3.51
C ILE A 309 20.26 19.07 -2.81
N PHE A 310 19.17 19.86 -2.92
CA PHE A 310 19.06 21.15 -2.23
C PHE A 310 19.27 21.03 -0.73
N LEU A 311 18.65 20.03 -0.08
CA LEU A 311 18.82 19.81 1.35
C LEU A 311 20.26 19.44 1.72
N LEU A 312 20.96 18.64 0.90
CA LEU A 312 22.35 18.28 1.14
C LEU A 312 23.26 19.51 1.11
N PHE A 313 23.09 20.39 0.11
CA PHE A 313 23.85 21.63 0.01
C PHE A 313 23.52 22.61 1.15
N PHE A 314 22.26 22.79 1.48
CA PHE A 314 21.81 23.67 2.56
C PHE A 314 22.38 23.26 3.93
N TYR A 315 22.35 21.97 4.25
CA TYR A 315 22.93 21.48 5.53
C TYR A 315 24.45 21.59 5.55
N ARG A 316 25.13 21.35 4.45
CA ARG A 316 26.58 21.53 4.33
C ARG A 316 26.98 22.99 4.49
N TRP A 317 26.27 23.91 3.83
CA TRP A 317 26.49 25.35 3.95
C TRP A 317 26.28 25.84 5.38
N LYS A 318 25.24 25.39 6.07
CA LYS A 318 24.96 25.78 7.45
C LYS A 318 26.02 25.24 8.42
N SER A 319 26.58 24.05 8.19
CA SER A 319 27.67 23.50 9.03
C SER A 319 29.00 24.26 8.85
N LEU A 320 29.26 24.83 7.68
CA LEU A 320 30.44 25.63 7.40
C LEU A 320 30.37 27.08 7.98
N ASN A 321 29.18 27.63 8.16
CA ASN A 321 28.98 28.98 8.69
C ASN A 321 28.75 29.03 10.21
N LEU A 322 28.75 27.90 10.90
CA LEU A 322 28.62 27.79 12.36
C LEU A 322 29.91 27.28 13.05
N SER A 323 30.98 27.03 12.24
CA SER A 323 32.34 26.74 12.68
C SER A 323 33.20 28.00 12.59
#